data_df8562562d1158e6686d6085bb7c1b9d
#
_entry.id   df8562562d1158e6686d6085bb7c1b9d
#
_cell.length_a   1.000
_cell.length_b   1.000
_cell.length_c   1.000
_cell.angle_alpha   90.00
_cell.angle_beta   90.00
_cell.angle_gamma   90.00
#
_symmetry.space_group_name_H-M   'P 1'
#
loop_
_entity.id
_entity.type
_entity.pdbx_description
1 polymer ?
#
loop_
_entity_poly.entity_id
_entity_poly.type
_entity_poly.pdbx_seq_one_letter_code
_entity_poly.pdbx_strand_id
1 'polypeptide(L)'
;AITEGLVGSEMCIRDRENSLPVFDKIKKQIKIPVLTDIHNVEQCAIVAPHIDVLQIPAFLCRQTDLLIAAAKTKKIINVKKGQFLAPWDMVNVTKKISDSGNNNILVTERGASFGYNTLVSDMRSIPIMAKNGYPIVFDATHSVQQPGGQGNKSGGQREFVEHLSRAAVAVGVAAIFIETHQDPDNAPSDGPNMVPLKELDNLISQIVQIDNLVKKNNV
;
A
#
# COMPACT_ATOMS: atom_id res chain seq x y z
N ALA A 1 -12.35 -19.56 -11.55
CA ALA A 1 -11.00 -20.05 -11.30
C ALA A 1 -10.03 -19.02 -11.87
N ILE A 2 -9.39 -18.27 -11.01
CA ILE A 2 -8.26 -17.39 -11.35
C ILE A 2 -7.04 -18.30 -11.18
N THR A 3 -6.65 -18.98 -12.23
CA THR A 3 -5.63 -20.04 -12.13
C THR A 3 -4.49 -19.90 -13.13
N GLU A 4 -4.17 -18.71 -13.59
CA GLU A 4 -2.93 -18.57 -14.33
C GLU A 4 -2.19 -17.31 -13.86
N GLY A 5 -1.14 -17.56 -13.16
CA GLY A 5 0.09 -16.85 -12.90
C GLY A 5 0.10 -15.35 -13.18
N LEU A 6 -0.53 -14.58 -12.34
CA LEU A 6 -0.48 -13.14 -12.46
C LEU A 6 0.53 -12.64 -11.42
N VAL A 7 1.70 -12.30 -11.90
CA VAL A 7 2.78 -11.75 -11.10
C VAL A 7 2.47 -10.27 -10.83
N GLY A 8 2.42 -9.86 -9.60
CA GLY A 8 2.25 -8.52 -9.04
C GLY A 8 1.92 -7.38 -10.01
N SER A 9 2.92 -6.72 -10.56
CA SER A 9 2.74 -5.61 -11.50
C SER A 9 2.17 -6.03 -12.86
N GLU A 10 2.42 -7.25 -13.35
CA GLU A 10 1.85 -7.73 -14.60
C GLU A 10 0.36 -8.03 -14.49
N MET A 11 -0.08 -8.54 -13.33
CA MET A 11 -1.49 -8.72 -13.02
C MET A 11 -2.27 -7.40 -13.10
N CYS A 12 -1.71 -6.37 -12.50
CA CYS A 12 -2.33 -5.05 -12.52
C CYS A 12 -2.32 -4.38 -13.92
N ILE A 13 -1.42 -4.77 -14.82
CA ILE A 13 -1.27 -4.15 -16.13
C ILE A 13 -2.06 -4.91 -17.21
N ARG A 14 -1.95 -6.23 -17.27
CA ARG A 14 -2.53 -7.04 -18.35
C ARG A 14 -4.03 -7.30 -18.21
N ASP A 15 -4.48 -7.59 -16.99
CA ASP A 15 -5.85 -8.09 -16.80
C ASP A 15 -6.76 -7.07 -16.15
N ARG A 16 -6.34 -5.82 -16.08
CA ARG A 16 -7.09 -4.78 -15.39
C ARG A 16 -8.52 -4.64 -15.89
N GLU A 17 -8.71 -4.58 -17.19
CA GLU A 17 -10.05 -4.47 -17.78
C GLU A 17 -10.90 -5.70 -17.45
N ASN A 18 -10.29 -6.88 -17.42
CA ASN A 18 -10.96 -8.13 -17.04
C ASN A 18 -11.27 -8.18 -15.52
N SER A 19 -10.51 -7.46 -14.71
CA SER A 19 -10.69 -7.42 -13.25
C SER A 19 -11.73 -6.40 -12.79
N LEU A 20 -12.06 -5.39 -13.58
CA LEU A 20 -13.03 -4.35 -13.21
C LEU A 20 -14.39 -4.91 -12.78
N PRO A 21 -15.01 -5.89 -13.46
CA PRO A 21 -16.26 -6.49 -13.01
C PRO A 21 -16.16 -7.20 -11.65
N VAL A 22 -14.95 -7.67 -11.28
CA VAL A 22 -14.71 -8.30 -9.97
C VAL A 22 -14.79 -7.24 -8.86
N PHE A 23 -14.19 -6.06 -9.07
CA PHE A 23 -14.29 -4.94 -8.11
C PHE A 23 -15.75 -4.50 -7.92
N ASP A 24 -16.51 -4.34 -8.99
CA ASP A 24 -17.93 -4.00 -8.93
C ASP A 24 -18.73 -5.06 -8.15
N LYS A 25 -18.42 -6.35 -8.37
CA LYS A 25 -19.05 -7.45 -7.64
C LYS A 25 -18.74 -7.40 -6.15
N ILE A 26 -17.47 -7.16 -5.77
CA ILE A 26 -17.05 -7.03 -4.38
C ILE A 26 -17.79 -5.87 -3.72
N LYS A 27 -17.79 -4.69 -4.34
CA LYS A 27 -18.49 -3.51 -3.82
C LYS A 27 -19.98 -3.77 -3.62
N LYS A 28 -20.63 -4.42 -4.58
CA LYS A 28 -22.07 -4.70 -4.54
C LYS A 28 -22.43 -5.74 -3.48
N GLN A 29 -21.64 -6.82 -3.36
CA GLN A 29 -21.96 -7.96 -2.51
C GLN A 29 -21.45 -7.80 -1.08
N ILE A 30 -20.22 -7.31 -0.92
CA ILE A 30 -19.54 -7.25 0.38
C ILE A 30 -19.68 -5.84 1.00
N LYS A 31 -19.89 -4.82 0.15
CA LYS A 31 -20.05 -3.40 0.57
C LYS A 31 -18.84 -2.84 1.30
N ILE A 32 -17.64 -3.23 0.89
CA ILE A 32 -16.38 -2.68 1.37
C ILE A 32 -15.76 -1.78 0.30
N PRO A 33 -15.00 -0.74 0.69
CA PRO A 33 -14.18 0.03 -0.25
C PRO A 33 -13.14 -0.84 -0.94
N VAL A 34 -12.87 -0.55 -2.20
CA VAL A 34 -11.88 -1.29 -3.01
C VAL A 34 -10.75 -0.36 -3.44
N LEU A 35 -9.53 -0.90 -3.39
CA LEU A 35 -8.30 -0.23 -3.78
C LEU A 35 -7.61 -1.04 -4.89
N THR A 36 -6.99 -0.34 -5.85
CA THR A 36 -6.09 -0.97 -6.83
C THR A 36 -4.99 -0.01 -7.28
N ASP A 37 -3.87 -0.58 -7.74
CA ASP A 37 -2.76 0.17 -8.31
C ASP A 37 -3.09 0.73 -9.70
N ILE A 38 -2.50 1.89 -10.00
CA ILE A 38 -2.45 2.49 -11.34
C ILE A 38 -0.99 2.75 -11.71
N HIS A 39 -0.64 2.53 -12.98
CA HIS A 39 0.74 2.60 -13.47
C HIS A 39 0.96 3.65 -14.56
N ASN A 40 -0.10 4.16 -15.17
CA ASN A 40 -0.05 5.20 -16.19
C ASN A 40 -1.30 6.10 -16.13
N VAL A 41 -1.25 7.19 -16.90
CA VAL A 41 -2.29 8.22 -16.92
C VAL A 41 -3.64 7.69 -17.41
N GLU A 42 -3.63 6.86 -18.45
CA GLU A 42 -4.83 6.32 -19.09
C GLU A 42 -5.63 5.45 -18.13
N GLN A 43 -4.95 4.69 -17.29
CA GLN A 43 -5.57 3.81 -16.31
C GLN A 43 -6.38 4.57 -15.25
N CYS A 44 -6.01 5.82 -14.95
CA CYS A 44 -6.74 6.61 -13.97
C CYS A 44 -8.22 6.75 -14.32
N ALA A 45 -8.51 7.10 -15.58
CA ALA A 45 -9.88 7.32 -16.05
C ALA A 45 -10.67 5.99 -16.18
N ILE A 46 -10.00 4.92 -16.63
CA ILE A 46 -10.61 3.61 -16.84
C ILE A 46 -11.00 2.96 -15.51
N VAL A 47 -10.14 3.04 -14.51
CA VAL A 47 -10.28 2.33 -13.23
C VAL A 47 -11.17 3.08 -12.24
N ALA A 48 -11.11 4.42 -12.25
CA ALA A 48 -11.79 5.24 -11.26
C ALA A 48 -13.29 4.96 -11.07
N PRO A 49 -14.12 4.65 -12.08
CA PRO A 49 -15.52 4.31 -11.87
C PRO A 49 -15.75 3.07 -10.98
N HIS A 50 -14.82 2.13 -11.00
CA HIS A 50 -14.98 0.79 -10.41
C HIS A 50 -14.42 0.68 -8.98
N ILE A 51 -13.57 1.63 -8.54
CA ILE A 51 -12.86 1.56 -7.26
C ILE A 51 -13.11 2.79 -6.39
N ASP A 52 -12.69 2.73 -5.15
CA ASP A 52 -12.82 3.83 -4.18
C ASP A 52 -11.48 4.53 -3.92
N VAL A 53 -10.39 3.78 -4.00
CA VAL A 53 -9.02 4.28 -3.77
C VAL A 53 -8.12 3.92 -4.94
N LEU A 54 -7.50 4.91 -5.57
CA LEU A 54 -6.42 4.73 -6.53
C LEU A 54 -5.09 4.69 -5.79
N GLN A 55 -4.32 3.63 -5.97
CA GLN A 55 -2.99 3.52 -5.38
C GLN A 55 -1.90 3.87 -6.39
N ILE A 56 -0.97 4.74 -5.98
CA ILE A 56 0.26 5.03 -6.72
C ILE A 56 1.37 4.17 -6.15
N PRO A 57 1.94 3.23 -6.93
CA PRO A 57 3.07 2.41 -6.51
C PRO A 57 4.29 3.24 -6.09
N ALA A 58 5.10 2.68 -5.21
CA ALA A 58 6.23 3.38 -4.62
C ALA A 58 7.24 3.93 -5.66
N PHE A 59 7.55 3.15 -6.68
CA PHE A 59 8.47 3.60 -7.75
C PHE A 59 7.90 4.75 -8.58
N LEU A 60 6.59 4.91 -8.64
CA LEU A 60 5.91 5.93 -9.43
C LEU A 60 5.51 7.16 -8.62
N CYS A 61 5.84 7.21 -7.34
CA CYS A 61 5.38 8.27 -6.42
C CYS A 61 5.81 9.70 -6.84
N ARG A 62 6.81 9.84 -7.71
CA ARG A 62 7.26 11.13 -8.24
C ARG A 62 6.78 11.45 -9.66
N GLN A 63 6.06 10.55 -10.31
CA GLN A 63 5.53 10.73 -11.67
C GLN A 63 4.44 11.82 -11.67
N THR A 64 4.81 13.02 -12.05
CA THR A 64 3.94 14.20 -11.94
C THR A 64 2.64 14.04 -12.73
N ASP A 65 2.72 13.55 -13.96
CA ASP A 65 1.55 13.38 -14.84
C ASP A 65 0.57 12.36 -14.28
N LEU A 66 1.09 11.25 -13.70
CA LEU A 66 0.28 10.22 -13.05
C LEU A 66 -0.42 10.77 -11.80
N LEU A 67 0.29 11.51 -10.95
CA LEU A 67 -0.27 12.13 -9.74
C LEU A 67 -1.40 13.12 -10.09
N ILE A 68 -1.19 13.95 -11.11
CA ILE A 68 -2.19 14.92 -11.59
C ILE A 68 -3.41 14.20 -12.18
N ALA A 69 -3.20 13.17 -13.00
CA ALA A 69 -4.28 12.40 -13.59
C ALA A 69 -5.11 11.68 -12.52
N ALA A 70 -4.45 11.05 -11.55
CA ALA A 70 -5.12 10.42 -10.41
C ALA A 70 -5.94 11.45 -9.61
N ALA A 71 -5.37 12.62 -9.30
CA ALA A 71 -6.06 13.69 -8.59
C ALA A 71 -7.35 14.16 -9.29
N LYS A 72 -7.31 14.27 -10.63
CA LYS A 72 -8.47 14.69 -11.45
C LYS A 72 -9.66 13.73 -11.35
N THR A 73 -9.44 12.47 -10.99
CA THR A 73 -10.53 11.49 -10.79
C THR A 73 -11.39 11.79 -9.57
N LYS A 74 -10.92 12.61 -8.64
CA LYS A 74 -11.55 12.95 -7.34
C LYS A 74 -11.73 11.74 -6.40
N LYS A 75 -11.14 10.60 -6.73
CA LYS A 75 -11.08 9.44 -5.83
C LYS A 75 -10.08 9.69 -4.71
N ILE A 76 -10.10 8.86 -3.67
CA ILE A 76 -9.04 8.84 -2.67
C ILE A 76 -7.75 8.36 -3.36
N ILE A 77 -6.66 9.06 -3.13
CA ILE A 77 -5.35 8.71 -3.69
C ILE A 77 -4.45 8.21 -2.57
N ASN A 78 -4.10 6.94 -2.61
CA ASN A 78 -3.08 6.38 -1.73
C ASN A 78 -1.73 6.41 -2.42
N VAL A 79 -0.77 7.18 -1.91
CA VAL A 79 0.58 7.22 -2.49
C VAL A 79 1.55 6.45 -1.61
N LYS A 80 2.14 5.39 -2.15
CA LYS A 80 3.24 4.69 -1.47
C LYS A 80 4.52 5.51 -1.60
N LYS A 81 5.17 5.80 -0.45
CA LYS A 81 6.46 6.48 -0.44
C LYS A 81 7.51 5.62 -1.14
N GLY A 82 8.24 6.20 -2.10
CA GLY A 82 9.35 5.51 -2.74
C GLY A 82 10.45 5.13 -1.74
N GLN A 83 11.05 3.98 -1.94
CA GLN A 83 12.13 3.48 -1.08
C GLN A 83 13.37 4.39 -1.10
N PHE A 84 13.49 5.19 -2.14
CA PHE A 84 14.56 6.17 -2.36
C PHE A 84 14.24 7.57 -1.81
N LEU A 85 13.02 7.78 -1.32
CA LEU A 85 12.52 9.11 -0.93
C LEU A 85 12.57 9.29 0.58
N ALA A 86 13.07 10.43 1.01
CA ALA A 86 13.02 10.82 2.42
C ALA A 86 11.57 11.16 2.84
N PRO A 87 11.18 10.89 4.10
CA PRO A 87 9.81 11.11 4.55
C PRO A 87 9.36 12.58 4.47
N TRP A 88 10.26 13.54 4.70
CA TRP A 88 9.95 14.98 4.56
C TRP A 88 9.73 15.43 3.13
N ASP A 89 10.23 14.70 2.11
CA ASP A 89 10.03 15.02 0.71
C ASP A 89 8.64 14.61 0.20
N MET A 90 7.90 13.80 0.96
CA MET A 90 6.52 13.45 0.61
C MET A 90 5.58 14.65 0.54
N VAL A 91 5.92 15.77 1.19
CA VAL A 91 5.18 17.02 1.04
C VAL A 91 5.10 17.48 -0.42
N ASN A 92 6.18 17.30 -1.18
CA ASN A 92 6.21 17.66 -2.60
C ASN A 92 5.31 16.75 -3.46
N VAL A 93 5.15 15.49 -3.06
CA VAL A 93 4.28 14.53 -3.73
C VAL A 93 2.81 14.86 -3.46
N THR A 94 2.46 15.00 -2.19
CA THR A 94 1.09 15.33 -1.79
C THR A 94 0.64 16.69 -2.32
N LYS A 95 1.56 17.67 -2.37
CA LYS A 95 1.29 18.99 -2.93
C LYS A 95 0.87 18.94 -4.40
N LYS A 96 1.47 18.09 -5.22
CA LYS A 96 1.05 17.95 -6.63
C LYS A 96 -0.40 17.47 -6.76
N ILE A 97 -0.85 16.61 -5.85
CA ILE A 97 -2.23 16.10 -5.81
C ILE A 97 -3.17 17.19 -5.32
N SER A 98 -2.83 17.86 -4.22
CA SER A 98 -3.68 18.91 -3.63
C SER A 98 -3.79 20.15 -4.53
N ASP A 99 -2.68 20.58 -5.15
CA ASP A 99 -2.70 21.69 -6.12
C ASP A 99 -3.54 21.35 -7.38
N SER A 100 -3.75 20.06 -7.66
CA SER A 100 -4.66 19.57 -8.70
C SER A 100 -6.13 19.50 -8.23
N GLY A 101 -6.40 19.99 -7.01
CA GLY A 101 -7.74 20.12 -6.44
C GLY A 101 -8.30 18.86 -5.80
N ASN A 102 -7.44 17.95 -5.33
CA ASN A 102 -7.88 16.76 -4.58
C ASN A 102 -7.10 16.63 -3.26
N ASN A 103 -7.82 16.75 -2.14
CA ASN A 103 -7.26 16.63 -0.79
C ASN A 103 -7.57 15.28 -0.13
N ASN A 104 -8.20 14.34 -0.84
CA ASN A 104 -8.46 13.00 -0.35
C ASN A 104 -7.20 12.14 -0.56
N ILE A 105 -6.22 12.30 0.30
CA ILE A 105 -4.90 11.70 0.16
C ILE A 105 -4.60 10.80 1.36
N LEU A 106 -4.08 9.61 1.10
CA LEU A 106 -3.42 8.73 2.04
C LEU A 106 -1.94 8.64 1.66
N VAL A 107 -1.06 8.58 2.63
CA VAL A 107 0.39 8.42 2.41
C VAL A 107 0.84 7.13 3.05
N THR A 108 1.46 6.25 2.27
CA THR A 108 1.89 4.93 2.76
C THR A 108 3.40 4.86 2.94
N GLU A 109 3.84 4.56 4.16
CA GLU A 109 5.21 4.14 4.47
C GLU A 109 5.39 2.65 4.14
N ARG A 110 6.49 2.30 3.46
CA ARG A 110 6.80 0.92 3.08
C ARG A 110 8.29 0.57 3.13
N GLY A 111 9.06 1.30 3.91
CA GLY A 111 10.49 1.14 4.04
C GLY A 111 11.30 2.00 3.07
N ALA A 112 12.56 2.16 3.41
CA ALA A 112 13.58 2.84 2.60
C ALA A 112 14.71 1.88 2.26
N SER A 113 15.32 2.02 1.09
CA SER A 113 16.45 1.21 0.68
C SER A 113 17.64 1.42 1.62
N PHE A 114 18.23 0.33 2.06
CA PHE A 114 19.41 0.32 2.91
C PHE A 114 20.44 -0.65 2.33
N GLY A 115 21.31 -0.14 1.48
CA GLY A 115 22.20 -0.96 0.67
C GLY A 115 21.44 -1.69 -0.46
N TYR A 116 21.94 -2.84 -0.86
CA TYR A 116 21.33 -3.67 -1.91
C TYR A 116 20.31 -4.64 -1.30
N ASN A 117 19.18 -4.80 -2.00
CA ASN A 117 18.15 -5.82 -1.69
C ASN A 117 17.62 -5.82 -0.24
N THR A 118 17.77 -4.72 0.49
CA THR A 118 17.35 -4.60 1.89
C THR A 118 16.57 -3.33 2.11
N LEU A 119 15.52 -3.42 2.91
CA LEU A 119 14.69 -2.29 3.32
C LEU A 119 14.75 -2.14 4.84
N VAL A 120 14.69 -0.90 5.29
CA VAL A 120 14.55 -0.55 6.71
C VAL A 120 13.36 0.38 6.88
N SER A 121 12.51 0.09 7.86
CA SER A 121 11.39 0.94 8.24
C SER A 121 11.81 1.86 9.38
N ASP A 122 11.94 3.15 9.08
CA ASP A 122 12.14 4.17 10.11
C ASP A 122 10.78 4.61 10.66
N MET A 123 10.47 4.17 11.89
CA MET A 123 9.19 4.50 12.52
C MET A 123 9.01 6.00 12.77
N ARG A 124 10.08 6.80 12.76
CA ARG A 124 10.00 8.27 12.82
C ARG A 124 9.41 8.87 11.55
N SER A 125 9.45 8.15 10.42
CA SER A 125 8.87 8.60 9.16
C SER A 125 7.37 8.85 9.28
N ILE A 126 6.68 8.07 10.11
CA ILE A 126 5.24 8.16 10.34
C ILE A 126 4.85 9.55 10.88
N PRO A 127 5.31 9.98 12.04
CA PRO A 127 4.97 11.31 12.56
C PRO A 127 5.58 12.46 11.73
N ILE A 128 6.69 12.24 11.02
CA ILE A 128 7.25 13.24 10.10
C ILE A 128 6.28 13.50 8.95
N MET A 129 5.79 12.45 8.27
CA MET A 129 4.85 12.59 7.16
C MET A 129 3.46 13.05 7.61
N ALA A 130 3.02 12.67 8.81
CA ALA A 130 1.73 13.10 9.37
C ALA A 130 1.62 14.62 9.54
N LYS A 131 2.75 15.34 9.71
CA LYS A 131 2.79 16.81 9.76
C LYS A 131 2.25 17.47 8.48
N ASN A 132 2.19 16.75 7.37
CA ASN A 132 1.62 17.24 6.13
C ASN A 132 0.08 17.27 6.16
N GLY A 133 -0.55 16.80 7.25
CA GLY A 133 -1.99 16.84 7.46
C GLY A 133 -2.78 15.70 6.80
N TYR A 134 -2.10 14.67 6.28
CA TYR A 134 -2.74 13.51 5.66
C TYR A 134 -2.58 12.24 6.52
N PRO A 135 -3.57 11.34 6.52
CA PRO A 135 -3.49 10.07 7.22
C PRO A 135 -2.34 9.21 6.69
N ILE A 136 -1.60 8.57 7.59
CA ILE A 136 -0.48 7.70 7.25
C ILE A 136 -0.91 6.25 7.33
N VAL A 137 -0.64 5.50 6.28
CA VAL A 137 -0.77 4.04 6.19
C VAL A 137 0.61 3.42 6.34
N PHE A 138 0.73 2.31 7.04
CA PHE A 138 1.94 1.52 7.04
C PHE A 138 1.74 0.22 6.26
N ASP A 139 2.56 -0.01 5.24
CA ASP A 139 2.58 -1.24 4.48
C ASP A 139 3.50 -2.25 5.16
N ALA A 140 2.89 -3.14 5.90
CA ALA A 140 3.62 -4.10 6.74
C ALA A 140 4.30 -5.20 5.92
N THR A 141 3.71 -5.60 4.81
CA THR A 141 4.21 -6.71 3.99
C THR A 141 5.31 -6.29 3.04
N HIS A 142 5.18 -5.14 2.38
CA HIS A 142 6.24 -4.66 1.51
C HIS A 142 7.42 -4.03 2.27
N SER A 143 7.25 -3.64 3.52
CA SER A 143 8.34 -3.12 4.35
C SER A 143 9.40 -4.16 4.69
N VAL A 144 9.07 -5.45 4.61
CA VAL A 144 9.97 -6.59 4.86
C VAL A 144 10.41 -7.29 3.57
N GLN A 145 10.08 -6.73 2.41
CA GLN A 145 10.50 -7.24 1.11
C GLN A 145 12.00 -7.10 0.93
N GLN A 146 12.59 -8.08 0.24
CA GLN A 146 13.97 -8.04 -0.24
C GLN A 146 13.94 -7.96 -1.78
N PRO A 147 13.87 -6.75 -2.36
CA PRO A 147 13.72 -6.57 -3.81
C PRO A 147 14.86 -7.25 -4.56
N GLY A 148 14.54 -8.17 -5.49
CA GLY A 148 15.55 -8.92 -6.24
C GLY A 148 16.40 -9.88 -5.40
N GLY A 149 16.06 -10.14 -4.15
CA GLY A 149 16.87 -10.98 -3.23
C GLY A 149 16.99 -12.45 -3.64
N GLN A 150 16.16 -12.91 -4.58
CA GLN A 150 16.20 -14.25 -5.17
C GLN A 150 16.45 -14.23 -6.69
N GLY A 151 17.22 -13.26 -7.17
CA GLY A 151 17.49 -13.09 -8.61
C GLY A 151 16.31 -12.50 -9.36
N ASN A 152 15.50 -13.33 -9.99
CA ASN A 152 14.30 -12.93 -10.75
C ASN A 152 13.03 -12.79 -9.89
N LYS A 153 13.11 -13.02 -8.58
CA LYS A 153 12.00 -12.86 -7.64
C LYS A 153 12.42 -12.03 -6.43
N SER A 154 11.47 -11.33 -5.83
CA SER A 154 11.67 -10.70 -4.53
C SER A 154 11.75 -11.78 -3.44
N GLY A 155 12.73 -11.65 -2.54
CA GLY A 155 12.72 -12.31 -1.26
C GLY A 155 11.92 -11.52 -0.24
N GLY A 156 11.84 -12.01 0.99
CA GLY A 156 11.16 -11.33 2.08
C GLY A 156 11.37 -12.00 3.42
N GLN A 157 11.01 -11.26 4.46
CA GLN A 157 11.19 -11.66 5.85
C GLN A 157 9.83 -11.58 6.58
N ARG A 158 8.91 -12.47 6.19
CA ARG A 158 7.52 -12.55 6.71
C ARG A 158 7.46 -12.52 8.24
N GLU A 159 8.45 -13.10 8.89
CA GLU A 159 8.56 -13.16 10.35
C GLU A 159 8.54 -11.78 11.03
N PHE A 160 8.92 -10.73 10.32
CA PHE A 160 8.92 -9.37 10.87
C PHE A 160 7.65 -8.58 10.60
N VAL A 161 6.71 -9.09 9.80
CA VAL A 161 5.46 -8.38 9.48
C VAL A 161 4.67 -8.05 10.74
N GLU A 162 4.49 -9.01 11.63
CA GLU A 162 3.78 -8.79 12.90
C GLU A 162 4.49 -7.75 13.77
N HIS A 163 5.82 -7.84 13.90
CA HIS A 163 6.61 -6.94 14.73
C HIS A 163 6.52 -5.49 14.24
N LEU A 164 6.66 -5.29 12.93
CA LEU A 164 6.60 -3.95 12.36
C LEU A 164 5.17 -3.39 12.33
N SER A 165 4.16 -4.23 12.13
CA SER A 165 2.76 -3.83 12.24
C SER A 165 2.43 -3.28 13.63
N ARG A 166 2.83 -3.99 14.68
CA ARG A 166 2.63 -3.55 16.06
C ARG A 166 3.37 -2.27 16.37
N ALA A 167 4.61 -2.14 15.92
CA ALA A 167 5.40 -0.92 16.09
C ALA A 167 4.75 0.28 15.40
N ALA A 168 4.30 0.13 14.15
CA ALA A 168 3.65 1.20 13.40
C ALA A 168 2.32 1.64 14.04
N VAL A 169 1.50 0.69 14.50
CA VAL A 169 0.26 0.99 15.21
C VAL A 169 0.52 1.68 16.54
N ALA A 170 1.56 1.27 17.27
CA ALA A 170 1.96 1.93 18.52
C ALA A 170 2.44 3.37 18.30
N VAL A 171 3.02 3.68 17.13
CA VAL A 171 3.39 5.06 16.74
C VAL A 171 2.17 5.89 16.35
N GLY A 172 1.07 5.27 15.94
CA GLY A 172 -0.20 5.94 15.67
C GLY A 172 -0.52 6.13 14.19
N VAL A 173 -0.35 5.08 13.36
CA VAL A 173 -0.82 5.10 11.96
C VAL A 173 -2.34 5.12 11.86
N ALA A 174 -2.85 5.65 10.76
CA ALA A 174 -4.29 5.67 10.46
C ALA A 174 -4.79 4.31 9.95
N ALA A 175 -3.93 3.55 9.25
CA ALA A 175 -4.27 2.24 8.72
C ALA A 175 -3.01 1.37 8.52
N ILE A 176 -3.22 0.07 8.38
CA ILE A 176 -2.20 -0.92 7.99
C ILE A 176 -2.59 -1.51 6.63
N PHE A 177 -1.62 -1.63 5.74
CA PHE A 177 -1.73 -2.39 4.49
C PHE A 177 -1.06 -3.76 4.69
N ILE A 178 -1.78 -4.83 4.38
CA ILE A 178 -1.29 -6.21 4.52
C ILE A 178 -1.67 -6.99 3.27
N GLU A 179 -0.69 -7.63 2.64
CA GLU A 179 -0.95 -8.67 1.66
C GLU A 179 -1.11 -10.02 2.34
N THR A 180 -2.12 -10.76 1.93
CA THR A 180 -2.42 -12.10 2.45
C THR A 180 -2.76 -13.06 1.34
N HIS A 181 -2.43 -14.32 1.53
CA HIS A 181 -2.76 -15.40 0.61
C HIS A 181 -3.05 -16.68 1.39
N GLN A 182 -3.91 -17.53 0.84
CA GLN A 182 -4.21 -18.82 1.47
C GLN A 182 -3.00 -19.77 1.52
N ASP A 183 -2.12 -19.65 0.53
CA ASP A 183 -0.87 -20.41 0.38
C ASP A 183 0.23 -19.48 -0.14
N PRO A 184 0.87 -18.67 0.71
CA PRO A 184 1.86 -17.68 0.29
C PRO A 184 3.06 -18.26 -0.44
N ASP A 185 3.47 -19.47 -0.10
CA ASP A 185 4.67 -20.09 -0.67
C ASP A 185 4.48 -20.48 -2.14
N ASN A 186 3.23 -20.64 -2.58
CA ASN A 186 2.83 -20.87 -3.97
C ASN A 186 2.15 -19.63 -4.61
N ALA A 187 2.21 -18.47 -3.97
CA ALA A 187 1.69 -17.23 -4.55
C ALA A 187 2.49 -16.82 -5.80
N PRO A 188 1.83 -16.20 -6.80
CA PRO A 188 2.51 -15.80 -8.04
C PRO A 188 3.57 -14.71 -7.84
N SER A 189 3.45 -13.87 -6.79
CA SER A 189 4.43 -12.84 -6.43
C SER A 189 4.43 -12.64 -4.93
N ASP A 190 5.50 -12.03 -4.40
CA ASP A 190 5.64 -11.54 -3.02
C ASP A 190 5.33 -12.56 -1.90
N GLY A 191 5.25 -13.85 -2.25
CA GLY A 191 4.96 -14.94 -1.31
C GLY A 191 5.77 -14.87 -0.01
N PRO A 192 7.10 -14.64 -0.07
CA PRO A 192 7.93 -14.53 1.14
C PRO A 192 7.55 -13.40 2.12
N ASN A 193 6.74 -12.45 1.68
CA ASN A 193 6.28 -11.32 2.51
C ASN A 193 4.86 -11.49 3.01
N MET A 194 4.02 -12.23 2.26
CA MET A 194 2.58 -12.34 2.53
C MET A 194 2.28 -13.04 3.85
N VAL A 195 1.29 -12.52 4.55
CA VAL A 195 0.73 -13.18 5.74
C VAL A 195 -0.16 -14.34 5.30
N PRO A 196 0.02 -15.58 5.84
CA PRO A 196 -0.92 -16.65 5.60
C PRO A 196 -2.34 -16.25 6.07
N LEU A 197 -3.34 -16.47 5.22
CA LEU A 197 -4.72 -16.07 5.52
C LEU A 197 -5.22 -16.60 6.87
N LYS A 198 -4.82 -17.80 7.26
CA LYS A 198 -5.15 -18.40 8.55
C LYS A 198 -4.58 -17.67 9.78
N GLU A 199 -3.56 -16.85 9.59
CA GLU A 199 -2.89 -16.08 10.66
C GLU A 199 -3.38 -14.63 10.73
N LEU A 200 -4.09 -14.16 9.69
CA LEU A 200 -4.50 -12.77 9.56
C LEU A 200 -5.41 -12.29 10.70
N ASP A 201 -6.35 -13.12 11.11
CA ASP A 201 -7.30 -12.77 12.18
C ASP A 201 -6.59 -12.51 13.52
N ASN A 202 -5.61 -13.35 13.85
CA ASN A 202 -4.81 -13.16 15.07
C ASN A 202 -3.98 -11.86 14.99
N LEU A 203 -3.34 -11.60 13.86
CA LEU A 203 -2.58 -10.37 13.64
C LEU A 203 -3.49 -9.14 13.77
N ILE A 204 -4.64 -9.12 13.10
CA ILE A 204 -5.60 -8.02 13.17
C ILE A 204 -6.07 -7.80 14.62
N SER A 205 -6.40 -8.87 15.34
CA SER A 205 -6.84 -8.77 16.72
C SER A 205 -5.78 -8.10 17.63
N GLN A 206 -4.51 -8.43 17.44
CA GLN A 206 -3.41 -7.82 18.19
C GLN A 206 -3.25 -6.33 17.87
N ILE A 207 -3.22 -5.96 16.59
CA ILE A 207 -3.02 -4.55 16.19
C ILE A 207 -4.21 -3.67 16.61
N VAL A 208 -5.43 -4.19 16.57
CA VAL A 208 -6.63 -3.46 17.05
C VAL A 208 -6.57 -3.19 18.55
N GLN A 209 -6.05 -4.12 19.34
CA GLN A 209 -5.87 -3.89 20.79
C GLN A 209 -4.86 -2.75 21.04
N ILE A 210 -3.74 -2.73 20.33
CA ILE A 210 -2.73 -1.67 20.43
C ILE A 210 -3.31 -0.34 19.95
N ASP A 211 -4.00 -0.31 18.82
CA ASP A 211 -4.64 0.88 18.25
C ASP A 211 -5.63 1.51 19.25
N ASN A 212 -6.47 0.69 19.88
CA ASN A 212 -7.40 1.13 20.91
C ASN A 212 -6.69 1.74 22.11
N LEU A 213 -5.55 1.17 22.53
CA LEU A 213 -4.77 1.70 23.64
C LEU A 213 -4.15 3.06 23.30
N VAL A 214 -3.56 3.17 22.11
CA VAL A 214 -2.91 4.40 21.63
C VAL A 214 -3.93 5.52 21.46
N LYS A 215 -5.06 5.26 20.81
CA LYS A 215 -6.09 6.27 20.54
C LYS A 215 -6.80 6.73 21.80
N LYS A 216 -7.00 5.87 22.80
CA LYS A 216 -7.58 6.27 24.10
C LYS A 216 -6.70 7.25 24.89
N ASN A 217 -5.39 7.16 24.70
CA ASN A 217 -4.45 8.00 25.45
C ASN A 217 -4.10 9.32 24.73
N ASN A 218 -4.58 9.52 23.51
CA ASN A 218 -4.37 10.72 22.70
C ASN A 218 -5.59 11.67 22.69
N VAL A 219 -6.54 11.48 23.62
CA VAL A 219 -7.71 12.36 23.81
C VAL A 219 -7.45 13.34 24.95
#